data_9bb6c7dfa863a2e7122c07328c6f952c
#
_entry.id   9bb6c7dfa863a2e7122c07328c6f952c
#
_cell.length_a   1.000
_cell.length_b   1.000
_cell.length_c   1.000
_cell.angle_alpha   90.00
_cell.angle_beta   90.00
_cell.angle_gamma   90.00
#
_symmetry.space_group_name_H-M   'P 1'
#
loop_
_entity.id
_entity.type
_entity.pdbx_description
1 polymer ?
#
loop_
_entity_poly.entity_id
_entity_poly.type
_entity_poly.pdbx_seq_one_letter_code
_entity_poly.pdbx_strand_id
1 'polypeptide(L)'
;MMIAVIPARGGSKRLPKKNILPFAGSPLICHTIALARSLPAIDRVCVSTDDDETARIAREAGAEIVVRPPELATDRSTTASAVGHALLKLAESGPRADVVITLQPNCPLRTAAIVTDAIDLYRREKPDSVMSVTKSQHKLGPIENGRFLPAYRPGMRSQEMPEQYFENGVVYVARADMVTATEDLFGRAIAPLIIDPLYALGDIDTLLDFQVAEFLFTKYVERFVLPTGLAAKGAA
;
A
#
# COMPACT_ATOMS: atom_id res chain seq x y z
N MET A 1 -13.81 13.64 6.83
CA MET A 1 -13.60 12.27 7.31
C MET A 1 -12.57 11.56 6.44
N MET A 2 -11.59 10.89 7.05
CA MET A 2 -10.56 10.11 6.36
C MET A 2 -10.78 8.61 6.59
N ILE A 3 -10.83 7.82 5.53
CA ILE A 3 -10.99 6.37 5.61
C ILE A 3 -9.76 5.68 5.04
N ALA A 4 -9.17 4.74 5.80
CA ALA A 4 -8.17 3.83 5.26
C ALA A 4 -8.87 2.65 4.60
N VAL A 5 -8.57 2.39 3.32
CA VAL A 5 -9.02 1.21 2.60
C VAL A 5 -7.82 0.31 2.32
N ILE A 6 -7.93 -0.94 2.73
CA ILE A 6 -6.93 -2.00 2.58
C ILE A 6 -7.47 -3.02 1.57
N PRO A 7 -7.08 -2.93 0.28
CA PRO A 7 -7.54 -3.88 -0.74
C PRO A 7 -6.79 -5.20 -0.63
N ALA A 8 -7.50 -6.29 -0.31
CA ALA A 8 -6.93 -7.60 -0.02
C ALA A 8 -7.69 -8.73 -0.70
N ARG A 9 -7.49 -8.91 -2.03
CA ARG A 9 -8.14 -10.02 -2.75
C ARG A 9 -7.56 -11.38 -2.35
N GLY A 10 -8.38 -12.45 -2.39
CA GLY A 10 -7.97 -13.82 -2.09
C GLY A 10 -7.07 -14.45 -3.17
N GLY A 11 -7.28 -14.09 -4.43
CA GLY A 11 -6.67 -14.71 -5.61
C GLY A 11 -5.22 -14.28 -5.90
N SER A 12 -4.29 -14.34 -4.96
CA SER A 12 -2.86 -14.07 -5.20
C SER A 12 -2.19 -15.23 -5.92
N LYS A 13 -1.80 -15.05 -7.20
CA LYS A 13 -1.23 -16.12 -8.04
C LYS A 13 0.24 -16.42 -7.76
N ARG A 14 1.08 -15.38 -7.60
CA ARG A 14 2.53 -15.52 -7.39
C ARG A 14 2.87 -16.01 -5.99
N LEU A 15 2.07 -15.65 -4.99
CA LEU A 15 2.21 -16.09 -3.61
C LEU A 15 0.79 -16.38 -3.06
N PRO A 16 0.31 -17.63 -3.14
CA PRO A 16 -1.03 -18.01 -2.70
C PRO A 16 -1.32 -17.59 -1.25
N LYS A 17 -2.53 -17.10 -1.00
CA LYS A 17 -2.95 -16.61 0.32
C LYS A 17 -2.05 -15.54 0.94
N LYS A 18 -1.31 -14.79 0.14
CA LYS A 18 -0.30 -13.80 0.55
C LYS A 18 -0.74 -12.95 1.75
N ASN A 19 -1.96 -12.42 1.72
CA ASN A 19 -2.45 -11.48 2.71
C ASN A 19 -2.58 -12.06 4.13
N ILE A 20 -2.69 -13.39 4.24
CA ILE A 20 -2.86 -14.10 5.52
C ILE A 20 -1.69 -15.00 5.87
N LEU A 21 -0.62 -15.00 5.06
CA LEU A 21 0.61 -15.71 5.43
C LEU A 21 1.19 -15.15 6.74
N PRO A 22 1.70 -16.02 7.62
CA PRO A 22 2.38 -15.58 8.84
C PRO A 22 3.62 -14.76 8.49
N PHE A 23 3.61 -13.48 8.85
CA PHE A 23 4.70 -12.53 8.68
C PHE A 23 5.09 -11.99 10.06
N ALA A 24 6.32 -12.19 10.48
CA ALA A 24 6.81 -11.80 11.80
C ALA A 24 5.85 -12.19 12.95
N GLY A 25 5.22 -13.38 12.86
CA GLY A 25 4.36 -13.95 13.90
C GLY A 25 2.88 -13.57 13.83
N SER A 26 2.43 -12.77 12.86
CA SER A 26 1.01 -12.46 12.61
C SER A 26 0.66 -12.54 11.13
N PRO A 27 -0.61 -12.74 10.74
CA PRO A 27 -1.01 -12.62 9.34
C PRO A 27 -0.60 -11.28 8.74
N LEU A 28 -0.05 -11.30 7.52
CA LEU A 28 0.51 -10.11 6.86
C LEU A 28 -0.42 -8.89 6.89
N ILE A 29 -1.71 -9.09 6.62
CA ILE A 29 -2.72 -8.01 6.62
C ILE A 29 -2.87 -7.33 7.99
N CYS A 30 -2.63 -8.07 9.09
CA CYS A 30 -2.79 -7.53 10.44
C CYS A 30 -1.82 -6.40 10.74
N HIS A 31 -0.62 -6.41 10.13
CA HIS A 31 0.36 -5.32 10.28
C HIS A 31 -0.16 -4.01 9.69
N THR A 32 -0.78 -4.06 8.52
CA THR A 32 -1.38 -2.88 7.88
C THR A 32 -2.60 -2.38 8.65
N ILE A 33 -3.44 -3.30 9.18
CA ILE A 33 -4.61 -2.93 10.00
C ILE A 33 -4.15 -2.26 11.30
N ALA A 34 -3.17 -2.85 12.00
CA ALA A 34 -2.65 -2.30 13.26
C ALA A 34 -2.08 -0.89 13.05
N LEU A 35 -1.29 -0.69 11.99
CA LEU A 35 -0.76 0.61 11.62
C LEU A 35 -1.89 1.62 11.35
N ALA A 36 -2.84 1.27 10.50
CA ALA A 36 -3.93 2.18 10.14
C ALA A 36 -4.75 2.60 11.36
N ARG A 37 -5.02 1.66 12.28
CA ARG A 37 -5.74 1.91 13.53
C ARG A 37 -4.97 2.73 14.57
N SER A 38 -3.64 2.74 14.49
CA SER A 38 -2.80 3.52 15.39
C SER A 38 -2.75 5.01 15.05
N LEU A 39 -3.24 5.40 13.87
CA LEU A 39 -3.15 6.78 13.37
C LEU A 39 -4.42 7.57 13.70
N PRO A 40 -4.33 8.61 14.58
CA PRO A 40 -5.51 9.39 15.00
C PRO A 40 -6.19 10.16 13.85
N ALA A 41 -5.49 10.37 12.74
CA ALA A 41 -6.03 11.05 11.58
C ALA A 41 -6.98 10.18 10.74
N ILE A 42 -7.03 8.87 10.99
CA ILE A 42 -7.85 7.90 10.28
C ILE A 42 -9.09 7.61 11.10
N ASP A 43 -10.25 8.01 10.59
CA ASP A 43 -11.54 7.86 11.30
C ASP A 43 -12.07 6.41 11.23
N ARG A 44 -11.85 5.72 10.09
CA ARG A 44 -12.32 4.34 9.86
C ARG A 44 -11.27 3.54 9.10
N VAL A 45 -11.16 2.25 9.41
CA VAL A 45 -10.28 1.30 8.72
C VAL A 45 -11.11 0.17 8.12
N CYS A 46 -11.04 0.02 6.81
CA CYS A 46 -11.81 -0.95 6.05
C CYS A 46 -10.91 -1.88 5.25
N VAL A 47 -11.22 -3.17 5.25
CA VAL A 47 -10.64 -4.16 4.35
C VAL A 47 -11.66 -4.53 3.28
N SER A 48 -11.26 -4.37 2.00
CA SER A 48 -12.05 -4.82 0.85
C SER A 48 -11.52 -6.16 0.36
N THR A 49 -12.30 -7.23 0.51
CA THR A 49 -11.89 -8.59 0.16
C THR A 49 -13.05 -9.43 -0.37
N ASP A 50 -12.73 -10.42 -1.23
CA ASP A 50 -13.60 -11.47 -1.75
C ASP A 50 -13.38 -12.81 -1.02
N ASP A 51 -12.44 -12.87 -0.06
CA ASP A 51 -12.03 -14.09 0.65
C ASP A 51 -12.52 -14.09 2.09
N ASP A 52 -13.30 -15.11 2.44
CA ASP A 52 -13.92 -15.23 3.78
C ASP A 52 -12.90 -15.38 4.91
N GLU A 53 -11.79 -16.08 4.66
CA GLU A 53 -10.73 -16.25 5.65
C GLU A 53 -10.03 -14.93 5.94
N THR A 54 -9.69 -14.17 4.90
CA THR A 54 -9.14 -12.81 5.01
C THR A 54 -10.13 -11.88 5.73
N ALA A 55 -11.43 -11.96 5.40
CA ALA A 55 -12.46 -11.16 6.05
C ALA A 55 -12.58 -11.46 7.55
N ARG A 56 -12.53 -12.73 7.94
CA ARG A 56 -12.56 -13.15 9.34
C ARG A 56 -11.36 -12.60 10.11
N ILE A 57 -10.14 -12.83 9.60
CA ILE A 57 -8.90 -12.36 10.22
C ILE A 57 -8.88 -10.83 10.35
N ALA A 58 -9.28 -10.12 9.31
CA ALA A 58 -9.29 -8.66 9.30
C ALA A 58 -10.33 -8.10 10.30
N ARG A 59 -11.50 -8.75 10.46
CA ARG A 59 -12.50 -8.36 11.44
C ARG A 59 -11.99 -8.57 12.87
N GLU A 60 -11.34 -9.69 13.14
CA GLU A 60 -10.71 -9.98 14.43
C GLU A 60 -9.59 -8.98 14.76
N ALA A 61 -8.87 -8.49 13.75
CA ALA A 61 -7.90 -7.41 13.88
C ALA A 61 -8.53 -6.01 14.05
N GLY A 62 -9.87 -5.90 13.97
CA GLY A 62 -10.62 -4.67 14.23
C GLY A 62 -10.85 -3.77 13.02
N ALA A 63 -10.79 -4.31 11.80
CA ALA A 63 -11.19 -3.60 10.59
C ALA A 63 -12.66 -3.84 10.26
N GLU A 64 -13.30 -2.84 9.64
CA GLU A 64 -14.58 -3.02 8.96
C GLU A 64 -14.36 -3.84 7.68
N ILE A 65 -15.34 -4.65 7.29
CA ILE A 65 -15.24 -5.51 6.12
C ILE A 65 -16.22 -5.05 5.04
N VAL A 66 -15.69 -4.81 3.86
CA VAL A 66 -16.50 -4.68 2.64
C VAL A 66 -16.25 -5.91 1.76
N VAL A 67 -17.29 -6.72 1.61
CA VAL A 67 -17.24 -7.89 0.73
C VAL A 67 -17.18 -7.40 -0.71
N ARG A 68 -16.10 -7.78 -1.41
CA ARG A 68 -15.87 -7.40 -2.79
C ARG A 68 -16.58 -8.37 -3.71
N PRO A 69 -17.40 -7.90 -4.67
CA PRO A 69 -18.04 -8.78 -5.62
C PRO A 69 -17.02 -9.43 -6.56
N PRO A 70 -17.28 -10.65 -7.05
CA PRO A 70 -16.32 -11.43 -7.87
C PRO A 70 -15.79 -10.69 -9.10
N GLU A 71 -16.61 -9.87 -9.74
CA GLU A 71 -16.22 -9.05 -10.91
C GLU A 71 -15.14 -8.01 -10.59
N LEU A 72 -15.04 -7.56 -9.34
CA LEU A 72 -13.98 -6.65 -8.85
C LEU A 72 -12.80 -7.38 -8.19
N ALA A 73 -12.79 -8.72 -8.19
CA ALA A 73 -11.73 -9.55 -7.61
C ALA A 73 -10.88 -10.27 -8.66
N THR A 74 -11.06 -9.95 -9.95
CA THR A 74 -10.34 -10.56 -11.06
C THR A 74 -8.90 -10.03 -11.17
N ASP A 75 -8.07 -10.67 -12.03
CA ASP A 75 -6.72 -10.19 -12.32
C ASP A 75 -6.69 -8.86 -13.08
N ARG A 76 -7.79 -8.48 -13.71
CA ARG A 76 -7.95 -7.20 -14.43
C ARG A 76 -8.50 -6.09 -13.54
N SER A 77 -9.00 -6.44 -12.38
CA SER A 77 -9.56 -5.46 -11.43
C SER A 77 -8.44 -4.59 -10.86
N THR A 78 -8.62 -3.29 -10.93
CA THR A 78 -7.65 -2.31 -10.44
C THR A 78 -7.78 -2.12 -8.93
N THR A 79 -6.73 -1.63 -8.29
CA THR A 79 -6.81 -1.16 -6.89
C THR A 79 -7.84 -0.04 -6.76
N ALA A 80 -7.91 0.85 -7.73
CA ALA A 80 -8.86 1.98 -7.74
C ALA A 80 -10.31 1.52 -7.73
N SER A 81 -10.69 0.52 -8.57
CA SER A 81 -12.07 -0.01 -8.60
C SER A 81 -12.45 -0.66 -7.27
N ALA A 82 -11.53 -1.38 -6.63
CA ALA A 82 -11.75 -1.99 -5.33
C ALA A 82 -11.93 -0.93 -4.20
N VAL A 83 -11.14 0.14 -4.25
CA VAL A 83 -11.22 1.25 -3.29
C VAL A 83 -12.52 2.04 -3.51
N GLY A 84 -12.85 2.37 -4.76
CA GLY A 84 -14.10 3.08 -5.10
C GLY A 84 -15.34 2.32 -4.64
N HIS A 85 -15.40 1.00 -4.92
CA HIS A 85 -16.47 0.13 -4.42
C HIS A 85 -16.56 0.16 -2.89
N ALA A 86 -15.43 0.06 -2.19
CA ALA A 86 -15.43 0.10 -0.72
C ALA A 86 -15.98 1.42 -0.18
N LEU A 87 -15.58 2.55 -0.76
CA LEU A 87 -16.09 3.87 -0.37
C LEU A 87 -17.59 4.02 -0.58
N LEU A 88 -18.11 3.52 -1.72
CA LEU A 88 -19.55 3.54 -2.00
C LEU A 88 -20.32 2.69 -1.00
N LYS A 89 -19.84 1.47 -0.69
CA LYS A 89 -20.47 0.59 0.31
C LYS A 89 -20.45 1.17 1.72
N LEU A 90 -19.36 1.79 2.13
CA LEU A 90 -19.27 2.43 3.43
C LEU A 90 -20.21 3.64 3.57
N ALA A 91 -20.48 4.34 2.46
CA ALA A 91 -21.41 5.46 2.42
C ALA A 91 -22.90 5.04 2.53
N GLU A 92 -23.24 3.77 2.31
CA GLU A 92 -24.59 3.25 2.53
C GLU A 92 -24.95 3.16 4.03
N SER A 93 -23.94 3.03 4.92
CA SER A 93 -24.11 2.83 6.36
C SER A 93 -23.54 3.95 7.24
N GLY A 94 -23.04 5.04 6.63
CA GLY A 94 -22.44 6.14 7.39
C GLY A 94 -22.10 7.36 6.54
N PRO A 95 -21.43 8.35 7.12
CA PRO A 95 -21.04 9.56 6.40
C PRO A 95 -20.02 9.22 5.29
N ARG A 96 -20.06 9.99 4.21
CA ARG A 96 -19.11 9.85 3.09
C ARG A 96 -17.72 10.29 3.50
N ALA A 97 -16.71 9.60 2.97
CA ALA A 97 -15.32 10.02 3.11
C ALA A 97 -15.06 11.29 2.26
N ASP A 98 -14.23 12.19 2.79
CA ASP A 98 -13.64 13.28 2.00
C ASP A 98 -12.32 12.82 1.38
N VAL A 99 -11.58 12.02 2.12
CA VAL A 99 -10.24 11.53 1.76
C VAL A 99 -10.15 10.03 1.98
N VAL A 100 -9.55 9.32 1.04
CA VAL A 100 -9.21 7.90 1.17
C VAL A 100 -7.68 7.73 1.25
N ILE A 101 -7.27 6.88 2.17
CA ILE A 101 -5.89 6.43 2.30
C ILE A 101 -5.85 4.97 1.86
N THR A 102 -5.18 4.67 0.76
CA THR A 102 -5.04 3.28 0.28
C THR A 102 -3.74 2.69 0.81
N LEU A 103 -3.86 1.62 1.58
CA LEU A 103 -2.76 0.92 2.22
C LEU A 103 -2.75 -0.55 1.76
N GLN A 104 -1.87 -0.88 0.83
CA GLN A 104 -1.76 -2.25 0.32
C GLN A 104 -1.14 -3.17 1.39
N PRO A 105 -1.70 -4.39 1.66
CA PRO A 105 -1.18 -5.29 2.69
C PRO A 105 0.23 -5.81 2.39
N ASN A 106 0.60 -5.87 1.11
CA ASN A 106 1.90 -6.35 0.66
C ASN A 106 3.08 -5.39 0.91
N CYS A 107 2.84 -4.24 1.55
CA CYS A 107 3.89 -3.28 1.92
C CYS A 107 4.02 -3.16 3.46
N PRO A 108 4.46 -4.22 4.18
CA PRO A 108 4.51 -4.22 5.65
C PRO A 108 5.61 -3.31 6.22
N LEU A 109 6.62 -2.92 5.44
CA LEU A 109 7.69 -2.01 5.89
C LEU A 109 7.23 -0.54 5.99
N ARG A 110 5.94 -0.28 5.97
CA ARG A 110 5.36 1.04 6.13
C ARG A 110 5.37 1.46 7.60
N THR A 111 5.87 2.68 7.88
CA THR A 111 5.84 3.25 9.23
C THR A 111 4.66 4.21 9.41
N ALA A 112 4.30 4.47 10.68
CA ALA A 112 3.29 5.48 11.01
C ALA A 112 3.70 6.87 10.52
N ALA A 113 4.99 7.22 10.62
CA ALA A 113 5.51 8.49 10.13
C ALA A 113 5.26 8.70 8.63
N ILE A 114 5.54 7.70 7.79
CA ILE A 114 5.32 7.79 6.34
C ILE A 114 3.86 8.10 6.01
N VAL A 115 2.91 7.44 6.70
CA VAL A 115 1.48 7.69 6.44
C VAL A 115 1.06 9.06 6.96
N THR A 116 1.58 9.49 8.11
CA THR A 116 1.34 10.83 8.65
C THR A 116 1.87 11.90 7.70
N ASP A 117 3.11 11.76 7.22
CA ASP A 117 3.73 12.70 6.27
C ASP A 117 2.91 12.80 4.96
N ALA A 118 2.36 11.66 4.46
CA ALA A 118 1.49 11.66 3.30
C ALA A 118 0.19 12.44 3.54
N ILE A 119 -0.44 12.25 4.70
CA ILE A 119 -1.66 12.97 5.10
C ILE A 119 -1.38 14.46 5.24
N ASP A 120 -0.28 14.83 5.86
CA ASP A 120 0.10 16.23 6.09
C ASP A 120 0.49 16.92 4.78
N LEU A 121 1.17 16.23 3.88
CA LEU A 121 1.43 16.71 2.52
C LEU A 121 0.10 16.98 1.77
N TYR A 122 -0.84 16.02 1.83
CA TYR A 122 -2.16 16.16 1.23
C TYR A 122 -2.92 17.38 1.78
N ARG A 123 -2.94 17.55 3.10
CA ARG A 123 -3.62 18.68 3.76
C ARG A 123 -3.02 20.03 3.39
N ARG A 124 -1.69 20.10 3.28
CA ARG A 124 -0.95 21.32 2.98
C ARG A 124 -1.11 21.76 1.53
N GLU A 125 -0.97 20.84 0.58
CA GLU A 125 -0.92 21.15 -0.85
C GLU A 125 -2.25 20.98 -1.56
N LYS A 126 -3.18 20.23 -0.99
CA LYS A 126 -4.50 19.93 -1.53
C LYS A 126 -4.48 19.45 -3.00
N PRO A 127 -3.59 18.49 -3.34
CA PRO A 127 -3.56 17.91 -4.67
C PRO A 127 -4.77 16.99 -4.91
N ASP A 128 -4.92 16.43 -6.12
CA ASP A 128 -5.87 15.34 -6.34
C ASP A 128 -5.47 14.10 -5.54
N SER A 129 -4.16 13.82 -5.50
CA SER A 129 -3.61 12.74 -4.70
C SER A 129 -2.17 12.98 -4.23
N VAL A 130 -1.76 12.23 -3.21
CA VAL A 130 -0.37 12.02 -2.80
C VAL A 130 0.00 10.58 -3.11
N MET A 131 1.16 10.38 -3.72
CA MET A 131 1.74 9.08 -4.04
C MET A 131 3.14 8.96 -3.43
N SER A 132 3.40 7.87 -2.71
CA SER A 132 4.76 7.58 -2.28
C SER A 132 5.63 7.12 -3.46
N VAL A 133 6.81 7.72 -3.57
CA VAL A 133 7.79 7.41 -4.62
C VAL A 133 9.17 7.23 -4.02
N THR A 134 10.02 6.49 -4.72
CA THR A 134 11.42 6.27 -4.33
C THR A 134 12.35 6.66 -5.48
N LYS A 135 13.46 7.30 -5.16
CA LYS A 135 14.47 7.67 -6.15
C LYS A 135 15.08 6.43 -6.78
N SER A 136 15.01 6.34 -8.09
CA SER A 136 15.62 5.26 -8.86
C SER A 136 17.10 5.52 -9.10
N GLN A 137 17.92 4.48 -8.92
CA GLN A 137 19.33 4.48 -9.33
C GLN A 137 19.58 3.52 -10.50
N HIS A 138 18.49 2.95 -11.05
CA HIS A 138 18.58 1.94 -12.09
C HIS A 138 18.84 2.57 -13.47
N LYS A 139 19.73 1.94 -14.23
CA LYS A 139 19.98 2.24 -15.62
C LYS A 139 19.02 1.43 -16.49
N LEU A 140 17.89 2.05 -16.83
CA LEU A 140 16.77 1.39 -17.51
C LEU A 140 16.87 1.55 -19.03
N GLY A 141 16.17 0.66 -19.74
CA GLY A 141 15.97 0.71 -21.19
C GLY A 141 15.04 -0.42 -21.63
N PRO A 142 14.32 -0.28 -22.74
CA PRO A 142 13.55 -1.36 -23.34
C PRO A 142 14.45 -2.37 -24.04
N ILE A 143 13.90 -3.57 -24.29
CA ILE A 143 14.47 -4.55 -25.21
C ILE A 143 13.61 -4.55 -26.48
N GLU A 144 14.19 -4.18 -27.61
CA GLU A 144 13.53 -4.20 -28.90
C GLU A 144 14.34 -5.05 -29.88
N ASN A 145 13.67 -5.99 -30.56
CA ASN A 145 14.30 -6.93 -31.51
C ASN A 145 15.52 -7.67 -30.92
N GLY A 146 15.44 -8.04 -29.60
CA GLY A 146 16.50 -8.75 -28.89
C GLY A 146 17.69 -7.88 -28.49
N ARG A 147 17.61 -6.55 -28.63
CA ARG A 147 18.67 -5.60 -28.25
C ARG A 147 18.21 -4.71 -27.13
N PHE A 148 19.05 -4.54 -26.09
CA PHE A 148 18.81 -3.57 -25.03
C PHE A 148 19.11 -2.16 -25.56
N LEU A 149 18.14 -1.26 -25.41
CA LEU A 149 18.25 0.15 -25.82
C LEU A 149 18.30 1.00 -24.54
N PRO A 150 19.52 1.47 -24.13
CA PRO A 150 19.64 2.31 -22.94
C PRO A 150 18.83 3.60 -23.07
N ALA A 151 17.96 3.90 -22.06
CA ALA A 151 17.30 5.20 -21.94
C ALA A 151 18.23 6.28 -21.35
N TYR A 152 19.54 6.06 -21.40
CA TYR A 152 20.59 6.95 -20.90
C TYR A 152 21.80 6.87 -21.85
N ARG A 153 22.72 7.85 -21.78
CA ARG A 153 23.95 7.83 -22.57
C ARG A 153 24.90 6.73 -22.05
N PRO A 154 25.29 5.74 -22.87
CA PRO A 154 26.24 4.70 -22.45
C PRO A 154 27.52 5.32 -21.87
N GLY A 155 28.06 4.75 -20.80
CA GLY A 155 29.21 5.26 -20.08
C GLY A 155 28.91 6.32 -19.01
N MET A 156 27.69 6.86 -18.97
CA MET A 156 27.26 7.83 -17.95
C MET A 156 27.31 7.21 -16.54
N ARG A 157 27.81 7.95 -15.55
CA ARG A 157 27.78 7.54 -14.15
C ARG A 157 26.38 7.71 -13.58
N SER A 158 25.99 6.88 -12.61
CA SER A 158 24.64 6.97 -12.00
C SER A 158 24.36 8.34 -11.38
N GLN A 159 25.38 9.03 -10.86
CA GLN A 159 25.28 10.38 -10.28
C GLN A 159 25.05 11.49 -11.32
N GLU A 160 25.34 11.22 -12.59
CA GLU A 160 25.17 12.16 -13.71
C GLU A 160 23.83 12.01 -14.41
N MET A 161 23.06 10.97 -14.03
CA MET A 161 21.75 10.71 -14.62
C MET A 161 20.72 11.71 -14.10
N PRO A 162 19.74 12.10 -14.93
CA PRO A 162 18.58 12.83 -14.46
C PRO A 162 17.90 12.08 -13.31
N GLU A 163 17.46 12.81 -12.31
CA GLU A 163 16.71 12.20 -11.20
C GLU A 163 15.42 11.58 -11.72
N GLN A 164 15.22 10.32 -11.41
CA GLN A 164 14.03 9.56 -11.72
C GLN A 164 13.50 8.93 -10.46
N TYR A 165 12.17 8.80 -10.39
CA TYR A 165 11.47 8.19 -9.27
C TYR A 165 10.55 7.11 -9.80
N PHE A 166 10.30 6.09 -8.98
CA PHE A 166 9.32 5.05 -9.27
C PHE A 166 8.26 4.99 -8.17
N GLU A 167 7.06 4.64 -8.54
CA GLU A 167 5.95 4.34 -7.64
C GLU A 167 6.28 3.07 -6.85
N ASN A 168 6.12 3.12 -5.51
CA ASN A 168 6.53 2.03 -4.62
C ASN A 168 5.38 1.36 -3.86
N GLY A 169 4.14 1.79 -4.06
CA GLY A 169 2.96 1.15 -3.47
C GLY A 169 2.76 1.34 -1.96
N VAL A 170 3.66 2.07 -1.28
CA VAL A 170 3.65 2.15 0.19
C VAL A 170 2.44 2.92 0.71
N VAL A 171 2.11 4.08 0.16
CA VAL A 171 0.91 4.83 0.54
C VAL A 171 0.38 5.69 -0.60
N TYR A 172 -0.95 5.74 -0.71
CA TYR A 172 -1.68 6.68 -1.55
C TYR A 172 -2.72 7.41 -0.71
N VAL A 173 -2.84 8.71 -0.87
CA VAL A 173 -3.88 9.55 -0.27
C VAL A 173 -4.59 10.28 -1.40
N ALA A 174 -5.91 10.17 -1.51
CA ALA A 174 -6.65 10.74 -2.62
C ALA A 174 -7.99 11.33 -2.17
N ARG A 175 -8.55 12.22 -2.99
CA ARG A 175 -9.93 12.68 -2.84
C ARG A 175 -10.88 11.52 -3.06
N ALA A 176 -11.76 11.25 -2.10
CA ALA A 176 -12.67 10.12 -2.17
C ALA A 176 -13.75 10.30 -3.28
N ASP A 177 -14.22 11.52 -3.50
CA ASP A 177 -15.18 11.83 -4.57
C ASP A 177 -14.59 11.56 -5.97
N MET A 178 -13.33 11.90 -6.19
CA MET A 178 -12.63 11.62 -7.43
C MET A 178 -12.53 10.08 -7.65
N VAL A 179 -12.08 9.34 -6.65
CA VAL A 179 -11.92 7.88 -6.77
C VAL A 179 -13.26 7.20 -7.07
N THR A 180 -14.35 7.61 -6.42
CA THR A 180 -15.67 7.04 -6.66
C THR A 180 -16.26 7.41 -8.02
N ALA A 181 -15.90 8.57 -8.57
CA ALA A 181 -16.43 9.05 -9.84
C ALA A 181 -15.64 8.54 -11.06
N THR A 182 -14.34 8.30 -10.91
CA THR A 182 -13.43 8.04 -12.05
C THR A 182 -12.75 6.68 -12.00
N GLU A 183 -12.85 5.96 -10.89
CA GLU A 183 -12.05 4.75 -10.63
C GLU A 183 -10.53 4.98 -10.83
N ASP A 184 -10.05 6.19 -10.49
CA ASP A 184 -8.65 6.60 -10.54
C ASP A 184 -8.20 7.02 -9.14
N LEU A 185 -7.05 6.51 -8.69
CA LEU A 185 -6.44 6.89 -7.41
C LEU A 185 -5.58 8.16 -7.51
N PHE A 186 -5.28 8.65 -8.69
CA PHE A 186 -4.20 9.62 -8.87
C PHE A 186 -4.70 10.99 -9.32
N GLY A 187 -5.65 11.06 -10.25
CA GLY A 187 -6.10 12.32 -10.84
C GLY A 187 -5.00 12.98 -11.70
N ARG A 188 -5.03 14.30 -11.80
CA ARG A 188 -4.09 15.09 -12.64
C ARG A 188 -2.99 15.76 -11.82
N ALA A 189 -3.30 16.17 -10.59
CA ALA A 189 -2.37 16.84 -9.68
C ALA A 189 -1.89 15.86 -8.61
N ILE A 190 -0.74 15.21 -8.86
CA ILE A 190 -0.14 14.23 -7.96
C ILE A 190 1.01 14.89 -7.20
N ALA A 191 0.96 14.94 -5.88
CA ALA A 191 2.07 15.37 -5.05
C ALA A 191 2.93 14.15 -4.66
N PRO A 192 4.23 14.13 -4.96
CA PRO A 192 5.10 13.00 -4.63
C PRO A 192 5.56 13.08 -3.17
N LEU A 193 5.36 12.00 -2.42
CA LEU A 193 6.05 11.79 -1.14
C LEU A 193 7.29 10.94 -1.38
N ILE A 194 8.45 11.55 -1.34
CA ILE A 194 9.73 10.84 -1.53
C ILE A 194 10.09 10.12 -0.25
N ILE A 195 10.22 8.78 -0.30
CA ILE A 195 10.59 7.95 0.84
C ILE A 195 11.90 7.19 0.60
N ASP A 196 12.54 6.78 1.72
CA ASP A 196 13.77 6.00 1.70
C ASP A 196 13.57 4.67 0.94
N PRO A 197 14.54 4.25 0.10
CA PRO A 197 14.50 2.98 -0.62
C PRO A 197 14.27 1.75 0.25
N LEU A 198 14.66 1.76 1.53
CA LEU A 198 14.42 0.68 2.46
C LEU A 198 12.94 0.25 2.51
N TYR A 199 12.04 1.23 2.54
CA TYR A 199 10.60 0.96 2.66
C TYR A 199 9.97 0.43 1.36
N ALA A 200 10.57 0.75 0.21
CA ALA A 200 10.17 0.20 -1.08
C ALA A 200 10.53 -1.30 -1.25
N LEU A 201 11.50 -1.81 -0.48
CA LEU A 201 11.84 -3.23 -0.46
C LEU A 201 10.76 -4.11 0.19
N GLY A 202 9.74 -3.49 0.78
CA GLY A 202 8.60 -4.19 1.37
C GLY A 202 7.49 -4.55 0.40
N ASP A 203 7.61 -4.27 -0.90
CA ASP A 203 6.59 -4.67 -1.89
C ASP A 203 6.68 -6.17 -2.17
N ILE A 204 5.83 -6.93 -1.48
CA ILE A 204 5.83 -8.40 -1.50
C ILE A 204 4.99 -8.90 -2.67
N ASP A 205 5.63 -9.54 -3.63
CA ASP A 205 4.98 -10.21 -4.76
C ASP A 205 5.39 -11.68 -4.90
N THR A 206 6.57 -12.03 -4.46
CA THR A 206 7.13 -13.38 -4.49
C THR A 206 7.52 -13.87 -3.10
N LEU A 207 7.88 -15.15 -2.97
CA LEU A 207 8.40 -15.69 -1.71
C LEU A 207 9.72 -15.02 -1.31
N LEU A 208 10.56 -14.66 -2.28
CA LEU A 208 11.82 -13.97 -2.00
C LEU A 208 11.56 -12.58 -1.40
N ASP A 209 10.63 -11.82 -1.99
CA ASP A 209 10.26 -10.51 -1.45
C ASP A 209 9.71 -10.63 -0.03
N PHE A 210 8.90 -11.68 0.22
CA PHE A 210 8.37 -11.97 1.54
C PHE A 210 9.49 -12.18 2.57
N GLN A 211 10.47 -13.03 2.24
CA GLN A 211 11.60 -13.33 3.12
C GLN A 211 12.48 -12.10 3.38
N VAL A 212 12.73 -11.29 2.35
CA VAL A 212 13.49 -10.04 2.48
C VAL A 212 12.74 -9.04 3.36
N ALA A 213 11.45 -8.85 3.10
CA ALA A 213 10.62 -7.94 3.89
C ALA A 213 10.52 -8.39 5.36
N GLU A 214 10.34 -9.69 5.63
CA GLU A 214 10.26 -10.23 6.99
C GLU A 214 11.59 -10.06 7.75
N PHE A 215 12.71 -10.32 7.09
CA PHE A 215 14.04 -10.07 7.67
C PHE A 215 14.22 -8.59 8.03
N LEU A 216 13.89 -7.66 7.14
CA LEU A 216 14.01 -6.23 7.38
C LEU A 216 13.04 -5.76 8.47
N PHE A 217 11.81 -6.25 8.47
CA PHE A 217 10.82 -5.95 9.50
C PHE A 217 11.32 -6.37 10.88
N THR A 218 11.82 -7.59 11.00
CA THR A 218 12.34 -8.13 12.27
C THR A 218 13.58 -7.38 12.73
N LYS A 219 14.48 -7.03 11.80
CA LYS A 219 15.72 -6.32 12.09
C LYS A 219 15.49 -4.88 12.59
N TYR A 220 14.42 -4.23 12.11
CA TYR A 220 14.08 -2.84 12.44
C TYR A 220 12.71 -2.75 13.10
N VAL A 221 12.36 -3.76 13.91
CA VAL A 221 11.01 -3.92 14.48
C VAL A 221 10.54 -2.69 15.27
N GLU A 222 11.44 -1.95 15.88
CA GLU A 222 11.17 -0.71 16.64
C GLU A 222 10.59 0.43 15.78
N ARG A 223 10.72 0.33 14.46
CA ARG A 223 10.17 1.33 13.52
C ARG A 223 8.71 1.07 13.16
N PHE A 224 8.19 -0.11 13.46
CA PHE A 224 6.89 -0.55 12.96
C PHE A 224 5.84 -0.69 14.05
N VAL A 225 4.58 -0.49 13.69
CA VAL A 225 3.44 -0.76 14.56
C VAL A 225 3.16 -2.26 14.52
N LEU A 226 3.14 -2.88 15.69
CA LEU A 226 2.89 -4.32 15.81
C LEU A 226 1.41 -4.61 16.00
N PRO A 227 0.88 -5.70 15.41
CA PRO A 227 -0.45 -6.20 15.71
C PRO A 227 -0.62 -6.52 17.20
N THR A 228 -1.84 -6.34 17.72
CA THR A 228 -2.18 -6.64 19.12
C THR A 228 -1.89 -8.11 19.43
N GLY A 229 -1.14 -8.41 20.49
CA GLY A 229 -0.73 -9.77 20.88
C GLY A 229 0.70 -10.16 20.48
N LEU A 230 1.37 -9.37 19.63
CA LEU A 230 2.81 -9.46 19.40
C LEU A 230 3.53 -8.49 20.35
N ALA A 231 3.78 -8.92 21.58
CA ALA A 231 4.82 -8.26 22.38
C ALA A 231 6.16 -8.47 21.65
N ALA A 232 6.96 -7.40 21.50
CA ALA A 232 8.30 -7.49 20.97
C ALA A 232 9.05 -8.58 21.76
N LYS A 233 9.22 -9.78 21.18
CA LYS A 233 10.14 -10.76 21.73
C LYS A 233 11.50 -10.15 21.56
N GLY A 234 12.08 -9.74 22.69
CA GLY A 234 13.27 -8.95 22.78
C GLY A 234 14.37 -9.43 21.84
N ALA A 235 15.05 -8.46 21.24
CA ALA A 235 16.38 -8.65 20.70
C ALA A 235 17.29 -9.09 21.86
N ALA A 236 17.65 -10.36 21.85
CA ALA A 236 18.74 -10.88 22.65
C ALA A 236 19.99 -10.96 21.76
#